data_e8fc7c5c11c88b452d329664ed9a545f
#
_entry.id   e8fc7c5c11c88b452d329664ed9a545f
#
_cell.length_a   1.000
_cell.length_b   1.000
_cell.length_c   1.000
_cell.angle_alpha   90.00
_cell.angle_beta   90.00
_cell.angle_gamma   90.00
#
_symmetry.space_group_name_H-M   'P 1'
#
loop_
_entity.id
_entity.type
_entity.pdbx_description
1 polymer ?
#
loop_
_entity_poly.entity_id
_entity_poly.type
_entity_poly.pdbx_seq_one_letter_code
_entity_poly.pdbx_strand_id
1 'polypeptide(L)'
;QKTAFTGTIRAVNQSSIQAQVSATATSVNAQVGQSVNKGQVLVRLNNQDNAARLAQARANLASTQAQANQARNMMQRKKRLLDQGFISKVEYEQSQVDYQAQLENVRAQQANVDIAQKADRDGIMTSPISGVITQRQVEPGQTVAIGQTLFEIVDPKRLEIQARVPSDLQS
;
A
#
# COMPACT_ATOMS: atom_id res chain seq x y z
N GLN A 1 10.51 25.66 33.31
CA GLN A 1 9.21 26.01 32.76
C GLN A 1 9.27 26.31 31.27
N LYS A 2 10.20 27.15 30.86
CA LYS A 2 10.39 27.46 29.44
C LYS A 2 10.83 26.24 28.62
N THR A 3 11.59 25.37 29.26
CA THR A 3 12.04 24.12 28.64
C THR A 3 10.85 23.24 28.26
N ALA A 4 9.83 23.18 29.13
CA ALA A 4 8.65 22.39 28.88
C ALA A 4 7.86 22.88 27.64
N PHE A 5 7.74 24.19 27.48
CA PHE A 5 7.08 24.76 26.31
C PHE A 5 7.82 24.41 25.02
N THR A 6 9.14 24.50 25.05
CA THR A 6 9.97 24.19 23.89
C THR A 6 9.82 22.73 23.48
N GLY A 7 9.82 21.82 24.45
CA GLY A 7 9.63 20.38 24.20
C GLY A 7 8.26 20.08 23.60
N THR A 8 7.21 20.71 24.13
CA THR A 8 5.86 20.54 23.64
C THR A 8 5.72 21.00 22.17
N ILE A 9 6.31 22.14 21.83
CA ILE A 9 6.26 22.69 20.48
C ILE A 9 6.87 21.71 19.48
N ARG A 10 8.04 21.18 19.81
CA ARG A 10 8.72 20.24 18.91
C ARG A 10 7.94 18.93 18.73
N ALA A 11 7.34 18.42 19.80
CA ALA A 11 6.59 17.18 19.74
C ALA A 11 5.37 17.25 18.81
N VAL A 12 4.73 18.41 18.74
CA VAL A 12 3.49 18.60 17.99
C VAL A 12 3.75 18.66 16.47
N ASN A 13 4.94 19.05 16.03
CA ASN A 13 5.18 19.44 14.65
C ASN A 13 6.14 18.54 13.87
N GLN A 14 6.50 17.40 14.44
CA GLN A 14 7.38 16.44 13.77
C GLN A 14 6.60 15.25 13.25
N SER A 15 7.05 14.72 12.11
CA SER A 15 6.55 13.48 11.56
C SER A 15 7.74 12.60 11.19
N SER A 16 7.74 11.37 11.68
CA SER A 16 8.77 10.38 11.35
C SER A 16 8.25 9.43 10.28
N ILE A 17 9.07 9.21 9.26
CA ILE A 17 8.75 8.30 8.16
C ILE A 17 9.53 7.02 8.40
N GLN A 18 8.82 5.93 8.62
CA GLN A 18 9.41 4.63 8.92
C GLN A 18 9.17 3.66 7.78
N ALA A 19 10.14 2.76 7.56
CA ALA A 19 9.99 1.74 6.54
C ALA A 19 8.83 0.80 6.89
N GLN A 20 7.94 0.59 5.92
CA GLN A 20 6.79 -0.31 6.06
C GLN A 20 7.12 -1.73 5.62
N VAL A 21 8.25 -1.91 4.95
CA VAL A 21 8.74 -3.21 4.49
C VAL A 21 10.25 -3.26 4.71
N SER A 22 10.80 -4.48 4.82
CA SER A 22 12.25 -4.68 4.84
C SER A 22 12.71 -4.89 3.41
N ALA A 23 13.53 -3.98 2.89
CA ALA A 23 13.95 -3.99 1.49
C ALA A 23 15.16 -3.09 1.29
N THR A 24 15.71 -3.13 0.08
CA THR A 24 16.82 -2.25 -0.30
C THR A 24 16.27 -0.97 -0.94
N ALA A 25 16.79 0.17 -0.53
CA ALA A 25 16.42 1.46 -1.10
C ALA A 25 16.99 1.56 -2.52
N THR A 26 16.12 1.68 -3.52
CA THR A 26 16.55 1.81 -4.92
C THR A 26 16.76 3.25 -5.32
N SER A 27 16.04 4.19 -4.70
CA SER A 27 16.26 5.62 -4.92
C SER A 27 15.83 6.39 -3.68
N VAL A 28 16.55 7.48 -3.41
CA VAL A 28 16.25 8.42 -2.33
C VAL A 28 16.09 9.80 -2.97
N ASN A 29 14.90 10.36 -2.91
CA ASN A 29 14.49 11.50 -3.71
C ASN A 29 14.38 12.79 -2.89
N ALA A 30 14.94 12.82 -1.68
CA ALA A 30 14.81 13.96 -0.80
C ALA A 30 16.06 14.11 0.06
N GLN A 31 16.37 15.34 0.45
CA GLN A 31 17.56 15.66 1.22
C GLN A 31 17.23 16.58 2.38
N VAL A 32 18.10 16.59 3.39
CA VAL A 32 17.97 17.49 4.54
C VAL A 32 17.91 18.94 4.06
N GLY A 33 16.96 19.69 4.60
CA GLY A 33 16.75 21.08 4.24
C GLY A 33 15.78 21.30 3.09
N GLN A 34 15.37 20.22 2.41
CA GLN A 34 14.44 20.31 1.28
C GLN A 34 13.01 20.45 1.77
N SER A 35 12.25 21.33 1.11
CA SER A 35 10.81 21.43 1.32
C SER A 35 10.10 20.37 0.52
N VAL A 36 9.17 19.67 1.14
CA VAL A 36 8.39 18.61 0.49
C VAL A 36 6.91 18.89 0.67
N ASN A 37 6.12 18.43 -0.28
CA ASN A 37 4.67 18.51 -0.22
C ASN A 37 4.08 17.19 0.27
N LYS A 38 2.92 17.26 0.91
CA LYS A 38 2.18 16.06 1.28
C LYS A 38 1.97 15.19 0.04
N GLY A 39 2.31 13.91 0.15
CA GLY A 39 2.19 12.95 -0.95
C GLY A 39 3.40 12.86 -1.85
N GLN A 40 4.39 13.72 -1.67
CA GLN A 40 5.62 13.66 -2.47
C GLN A 40 6.41 12.40 -2.14
N VAL A 41 6.93 11.72 -3.17
CA VAL A 41 7.73 10.52 -3.00
C VAL A 41 9.09 10.88 -2.42
N LEU A 42 9.47 10.22 -1.33
CA LEU A 42 10.74 10.45 -0.64
C LEU A 42 11.76 9.36 -0.93
N VAL A 43 11.32 8.12 -0.97
CA VAL A 43 12.20 6.96 -1.17
C VAL A 43 11.43 5.83 -1.82
N ARG A 44 12.12 5.04 -2.64
CA ARG A 44 11.57 3.83 -3.25
C ARG A 44 12.36 2.64 -2.74
N LEU A 45 11.66 1.66 -2.19
CA LEU A 45 12.24 0.44 -1.63
C LEU A 45 11.93 -0.73 -2.56
N ASN A 46 12.90 -1.20 -3.34
CA ASN A 46 12.78 -2.38 -4.21
C ASN A 46 11.49 -2.39 -5.04
N ASN A 47 11.12 -1.21 -5.55
CA ASN A 47 9.84 -0.97 -6.19
C ASN A 47 9.65 -1.79 -7.47
N GLN A 48 10.74 -2.05 -8.21
CA GLN A 48 10.67 -2.75 -9.49
C GLN A 48 10.25 -4.21 -9.30
N ASP A 49 10.79 -4.89 -8.28
CA ASP A 49 10.40 -6.27 -7.98
C ASP A 49 8.96 -6.34 -7.50
N ASN A 50 8.54 -5.39 -6.68
CA ASN A 50 7.18 -5.35 -6.17
C ASN A 50 6.17 -5.11 -7.29
N ALA A 51 6.50 -4.23 -8.24
CA ALA A 51 5.66 -3.97 -9.40
C ALA A 51 5.52 -5.23 -10.28
N ALA A 52 6.61 -5.98 -10.45
CA ALA A 52 6.58 -7.22 -11.23
C ALA A 52 5.72 -8.29 -10.55
N ARG A 53 5.82 -8.41 -9.23
CA ARG A 53 4.99 -9.36 -8.47
C ARG A 53 3.52 -9.01 -8.56
N LEU A 54 3.18 -7.72 -8.51
CA LEU A 54 1.81 -7.27 -8.66
C LEU A 54 1.28 -7.60 -10.05
N ALA A 55 2.07 -7.35 -11.09
CA ALA A 55 1.69 -7.66 -12.46
C ALA A 55 1.44 -9.16 -12.62
N GLN A 56 2.28 -10.01 -12.04
CA GLN A 56 2.11 -11.45 -12.09
C GLN A 56 0.83 -11.88 -11.37
N ALA A 57 0.57 -11.31 -10.18
CA ALA A 57 -0.64 -11.62 -9.43
C ALA A 57 -1.90 -11.24 -10.21
N ARG A 58 -1.88 -10.08 -10.87
CA ARG A 58 -3.00 -9.62 -11.69
C ARG A 58 -3.23 -10.53 -12.90
N ALA A 59 -2.16 -11.00 -13.53
CA ALA A 59 -2.27 -11.94 -14.65
C ALA A 59 -2.88 -13.28 -14.19
N ASN A 60 -2.47 -13.77 -13.02
CA ASN A 60 -3.02 -14.99 -12.44
C ASN A 60 -4.51 -14.83 -12.13
N LEU A 61 -4.91 -13.67 -11.61
CA LEU A 61 -6.32 -13.39 -11.34
C LEU A 61 -7.12 -13.36 -12.64
N ALA A 62 -6.60 -12.71 -13.67
CA ALA A 62 -7.29 -12.63 -14.96
C ALA A 62 -7.51 -14.03 -15.56
N SER A 63 -6.49 -14.90 -15.47
CA SER A 63 -6.58 -16.28 -15.93
C SER A 63 -7.66 -17.06 -15.17
N THR A 64 -7.67 -16.89 -13.84
CA THR A 64 -8.64 -17.57 -12.99
C THR A 64 -10.07 -17.07 -13.24
N GLN A 65 -10.22 -15.77 -13.47
CA GLN A 65 -11.53 -15.20 -13.84
C GLN A 65 -12.03 -15.74 -15.17
N ALA A 66 -11.14 -15.94 -16.15
CA ALA A 66 -11.51 -16.54 -17.43
C ALA A 66 -12.00 -17.97 -17.23
N GLN A 67 -11.34 -18.73 -16.36
CA GLN A 67 -11.77 -20.09 -16.04
C GLN A 67 -13.14 -20.09 -15.33
N ALA A 68 -13.38 -19.15 -14.43
CA ALA A 68 -14.68 -19.03 -13.75
C ALA A 68 -15.77 -18.65 -14.74
N ASN A 69 -15.49 -17.76 -15.69
CA ASN A 69 -16.45 -17.40 -16.73
C ASN A 69 -16.79 -18.59 -17.61
N GLN A 70 -15.79 -19.41 -17.96
CA GLN A 70 -16.01 -20.63 -18.74
C GLN A 70 -16.89 -21.62 -17.98
N ALA A 71 -16.63 -21.78 -16.68
CA ALA A 71 -17.44 -22.67 -15.84
C ALA A 71 -18.88 -22.16 -15.71
N ARG A 72 -19.06 -20.85 -15.61
CA ARG A 72 -20.39 -20.24 -15.58
C ARG A 72 -21.14 -20.50 -16.87
N ASN A 73 -20.48 -20.31 -18.01
CA ASN A 73 -21.08 -20.54 -19.32
C ASN A 73 -21.48 -22.01 -19.47
N MET A 74 -20.64 -22.91 -19.00
CA MET A 74 -20.94 -24.34 -19.01
C MET A 74 -22.18 -24.66 -18.16
N MET A 75 -22.25 -24.08 -16.95
CA MET A 75 -23.39 -24.25 -16.06
C MET A 75 -24.66 -23.72 -16.71
N GLN A 76 -24.64 -22.58 -17.35
CA GLN A 76 -25.80 -22.02 -18.03
C GLN A 76 -26.23 -22.89 -19.21
N ARG A 77 -25.28 -23.46 -19.96
CA ARG A 77 -25.57 -24.39 -21.05
C ARG A 77 -26.23 -25.65 -20.50
N LYS A 78 -25.71 -26.21 -19.43
CA LYS A 78 -26.28 -27.42 -18.83
C LYS A 78 -27.65 -27.17 -18.24
N LYS A 79 -27.92 -25.97 -17.73
CA LYS A 79 -29.25 -25.58 -17.28
C LYS A 79 -30.25 -25.65 -18.42
N ARG A 80 -29.89 -25.13 -19.59
CA ARG A 80 -30.77 -25.19 -20.77
C ARG A 80 -31.01 -26.65 -21.21
N LEU A 81 -29.94 -27.46 -21.17
CA LEU A 81 -30.07 -28.88 -21.54
C LEU A 81 -30.94 -29.67 -20.55
N LEU A 82 -30.82 -29.32 -19.26
CA LEU A 82 -31.67 -29.92 -18.24
C LEU A 82 -33.15 -29.57 -18.46
N ASP A 83 -33.42 -28.29 -18.75
CA ASP A 83 -34.79 -27.83 -18.99
C ASP A 83 -35.42 -28.51 -20.21
N GLN A 84 -34.60 -28.91 -21.18
CA GLN A 84 -35.02 -29.63 -22.38
C GLN A 84 -35.04 -31.13 -22.19
N GLY A 85 -34.64 -31.62 -21.03
CA GLY A 85 -34.64 -33.04 -20.73
C GLY A 85 -33.47 -33.82 -21.30
N PHE A 86 -32.41 -33.17 -21.77
CA PHE A 86 -31.28 -33.85 -22.42
C PHE A 86 -30.19 -34.32 -21.46
N ILE A 87 -30.16 -33.81 -20.23
CA ILE A 87 -29.19 -34.25 -19.22
C ILE A 87 -29.88 -34.45 -17.89
N SER A 88 -29.21 -35.15 -16.98
CA SER A 88 -29.69 -35.39 -15.63
C SER A 88 -29.52 -34.19 -14.74
N LYS A 89 -30.30 -34.11 -13.66
CA LYS A 89 -30.17 -33.09 -12.65
C LYS A 89 -28.79 -33.17 -11.98
N VAL A 90 -28.28 -34.40 -11.77
CA VAL A 90 -26.96 -34.62 -11.18
C VAL A 90 -25.87 -33.98 -12.03
N GLU A 91 -25.95 -34.10 -13.35
CA GLU A 91 -24.97 -33.51 -14.26
C GLU A 91 -25.00 -31.99 -14.19
N TYR A 92 -26.17 -31.39 -14.10
CA TYR A 92 -26.30 -29.94 -13.92
C TYR A 92 -25.73 -29.50 -12.57
N GLU A 93 -26.09 -30.23 -11.50
CA GLU A 93 -25.57 -29.89 -10.16
C GLU A 93 -24.04 -29.96 -10.09
N GLN A 94 -23.43 -30.91 -10.82
CA GLN A 94 -21.99 -31.00 -10.92
C GLN A 94 -21.40 -29.71 -11.53
N SER A 95 -22.04 -29.17 -12.55
CA SER A 95 -21.56 -27.90 -13.15
C SER A 95 -21.71 -26.70 -12.22
N GLN A 96 -22.71 -26.74 -11.33
CA GLN A 96 -22.84 -25.70 -10.30
C GLN A 96 -21.69 -25.79 -9.30
N VAL A 97 -21.32 -26.99 -8.87
CA VAL A 97 -20.19 -27.20 -7.96
C VAL A 97 -18.90 -26.77 -8.62
N ASP A 98 -18.70 -27.11 -9.89
CA ASP A 98 -17.50 -26.70 -10.64
C ASP A 98 -17.37 -25.18 -10.70
N TYR A 99 -18.48 -24.49 -10.96
CA TYR A 99 -18.49 -23.05 -10.99
C TYR A 99 -18.16 -22.45 -9.62
N GLN A 100 -18.76 -22.98 -8.56
CA GLN A 100 -18.47 -22.51 -7.20
C GLN A 100 -17.00 -22.69 -6.84
N ALA A 101 -16.40 -23.81 -7.23
CA ALA A 101 -14.97 -24.06 -7.01
C ALA A 101 -14.12 -23.00 -7.72
N GLN A 102 -14.49 -22.63 -8.95
CA GLN A 102 -13.76 -21.59 -9.68
C GLN A 102 -13.92 -20.22 -9.05
N LEU A 103 -15.10 -19.91 -8.49
CA LEU A 103 -15.29 -18.65 -7.76
C LEU A 103 -14.40 -18.57 -6.53
N GLU A 104 -14.21 -19.69 -5.82
CA GLU A 104 -13.30 -19.70 -4.67
C GLU A 104 -11.85 -19.49 -5.12
N ASN A 105 -11.47 -20.05 -6.28
CA ASN A 105 -10.15 -19.80 -6.86
C ASN A 105 -9.95 -18.33 -7.19
N VAL A 106 -10.98 -17.67 -7.72
CA VAL A 106 -10.93 -16.21 -7.99
C VAL A 106 -10.68 -15.44 -6.69
N ARG A 107 -11.37 -15.81 -5.61
CA ARG A 107 -11.17 -15.16 -4.31
C ARG A 107 -9.72 -15.32 -3.83
N ALA A 108 -9.15 -16.49 -3.98
CA ALA A 108 -7.77 -16.75 -3.58
C ALA A 108 -6.79 -15.89 -4.38
N GLN A 109 -7.00 -15.79 -5.69
CA GLN A 109 -6.13 -14.95 -6.53
C GLN A 109 -6.35 -13.47 -6.26
N GLN A 110 -7.55 -13.04 -5.95
CA GLN A 110 -7.82 -11.66 -5.56
C GLN A 110 -7.06 -11.31 -4.27
N ALA A 111 -7.04 -12.22 -3.30
CA ALA A 111 -6.26 -12.01 -2.08
C ALA A 111 -4.77 -11.87 -2.38
N ASN A 112 -4.25 -12.66 -3.32
CA ASN A 112 -2.84 -12.54 -3.74
C ASN A 112 -2.57 -11.19 -4.39
N VAL A 113 -3.49 -10.67 -5.19
CA VAL A 113 -3.37 -9.33 -5.77
C VAL A 113 -3.35 -8.27 -4.67
N ASP A 114 -4.22 -8.39 -3.68
CA ASP A 114 -4.29 -7.42 -2.58
C ASP A 114 -2.99 -7.39 -1.79
N ILE A 115 -2.39 -8.56 -1.52
CA ILE A 115 -1.10 -8.65 -0.82
C ILE A 115 0.01 -8.00 -1.66
N ALA A 116 0.07 -8.33 -2.96
CA ALA A 116 1.10 -7.78 -3.84
C ALA A 116 0.93 -6.27 -4.04
N GLN A 117 -0.31 -5.79 -4.09
CA GLN A 117 -0.60 -4.37 -4.24
C GLN A 117 -0.18 -3.59 -3.00
N LYS A 118 -0.42 -4.15 -1.81
CA LYS A 118 0.02 -3.53 -0.56
C LYS A 118 1.54 -3.44 -0.50
N ALA A 119 2.24 -4.51 -0.87
CA ALA A 119 3.70 -4.53 -0.89
C ALA A 119 4.26 -3.49 -1.87
N ASP A 120 3.65 -3.37 -3.05
CA ASP A 120 4.06 -2.38 -4.05
C ASP A 120 3.85 -0.96 -3.52
N ARG A 121 2.70 -0.70 -2.90
CA ARG A 121 2.38 0.60 -2.32
C ARG A 121 3.32 0.94 -1.16
N ASP A 122 3.59 -0.03 -0.27
CA ASP A 122 4.45 0.17 0.90
C ASP A 122 5.92 0.33 0.53
N GLY A 123 6.29 -0.09 -0.67
CA GLY A 123 7.63 0.12 -1.21
C GLY A 123 7.87 1.55 -1.71
N ILE A 124 6.81 2.34 -1.86
CA ILE A 124 6.91 3.74 -2.27
C ILE A 124 6.53 4.59 -1.05
N MET A 125 7.53 5.25 -0.45
CA MET A 125 7.33 6.03 0.76
C MET A 125 7.10 7.50 0.40
N THR A 126 5.99 8.05 0.87
CA THR A 126 5.62 9.44 0.59
C THR A 126 5.55 10.24 1.89
N SER A 127 5.63 11.58 1.76
CA SER A 127 5.51 12.46 2.91
C SER A 127 4.05 12.57 3.35
N PRO A 128 3.74 12.34 4.63
CA PRO A 128 2.39 12.51 5.16
C PRO A 128 2.00 13.96 5.38
N ILE A 129 2.97 14.88 5.39
CA ILE A 129 2.73 16.30 5.63
C ILE A 129 3.55 17.13 4.65
N SER A 130 3.17 18.40 4.48
CA SER A 130 4.00 19.38 3.81
C SER A 130 4.93 20.02 4.86
N GLY A 131 6.23 20.04 4.58
CA GLY A 131 7.19 20.54 5.55
C GLY A 131 8.61 20.48 5.03
N VAL A 132 9.56 20.54 5.96
CA VAL A 132 10.99 20.53 5.66
C VAL A 132 11.63 19.30 6.26
N ILE A 133 12.49 18.64 5.51
CA ILE A 133 13.22 17.47 5.97
C ILE A 133 14.33 17.91 6.92
N THR A 134 14.28 17.44 8.15
CA THR A 134 15.29 17.75 9.17
C THR A 134 16.31 16.64 9.34
N GLN A 135 15.93 15.38 9.03
CA GLN A 135 16.85 14.25 9.09
C GLN A 135 16.57 13.28 7.96
N ARG A 136 17.64 12.73 7.41
CA ARG A 136 17.60 11.65 6.42
C ARG A 136 18.55 10.55 6.88
N GLN A 137 18.01 9.37 7.09
CA GLN A 137 18.77 8.24 7.63
C GLN A 137 18.77 7.05 6.68
N VAL A 138 18.65 7.31 5.37
CA VAL A 138 18.68 6.29 4.33
C VAL A 138 19.47 6.78 3.14
N GLU A 139 20.28 5.88 2.56
CA GLU A 139 21.07 6.13 1.36
C GLU A 139 20.66 5.18 0.25
N PRO A 140 20.79 5.57 -1.03
CA PRO A 140 20.55 4.64 -2.13
C PRO A 140 21.44 3.40 -2.01
N GLY A 141 20.84 2.24 -2.23
CA GLY A 141 21.55 0.97 -2.12
C GLY A 141 21.57 0.37 -0.72
N GLN A 142 21.10 1.09 0.29
CA GLN A 142 21.07 0.62 1.67
C GLN A 142 19.87 -0.30 1.89
N THR A 143 20.09 -1.38 2.66
CA THR A 143 19.01 -2.25 3.11
C THR A 143 18.42 -1.69 4.39
N VAL A 144 17.11 -1.53 4.44
CA VAL A 144 16.39 -1.03 5.60
C VAL A 144 15.51 -2.11 6.18
N ALA A 145 15.23 -2.02 7.47
CA ALA A 145 14.36 -2.95 8.18
C ALA A 145 13.01 -2.29 8.45
N ILE A 146 11.96 -3.11 8.50
CA ILE A 146 10.63 -2.63 8.83
C ILE A 146 10.67 -1.91 10.19
N GLY A 147 10.05 -0.73 10.27
CA GLY A 147 10.05 0.12 11.47
C GLY A 147 11.23 1.05 11.61
N GLN A 148 12.25 0.93 10.76
CA GLN A 148 13.40 1.82 10.79
C GLN A 148 13.00 3.21 10.30
N THR A 149 13.41 4.25 11.04
CA THR A 149 13.15 5.63 10.66
C THR A 149 14.04 6.03 9.50
N LEU A 150 13.44 6.53 8.42
CA LEU A 150 14.16 6.94 7.21
C LEU A 150 14.27 8.45 7.07
N PHE A 151 13.24 9.18 7.49
CA PHE A 151 13.19 10.64 7.40
C PHE A 151 12.48 11.21 8.61
N GLU A 152 12.83 12.46 8.95
CA GLU A 152 12.05 13.28 9.86
C GLU A 152 11.69 14.58 9.17
N ILE A 153 10.44 15.00 9.31
CA ILE A 153 9.88 16.15 8.61
C ILE A 153 9.20 17.04 9.64
N VAL A 154 9.43 18.34 9.53
CA VAL A 154 8.84 19.34 10.42
C VAL A 154 8.03 20.32 9.58
N ASP A 155 6.85 20.66 10.08
CA ASP A 155 6.03 21.73 9.50
C ASP A 155 6.42 23.07 10.15
N PRO A 156 7.25 23.87 9.48
CA PRO A 156 7.74 25.11 10.10
C PRO A 156 6.64 26.13 10.37
N LYS A 157 5.58 26.09 9.57
CA LYS A 157 4.46 27.02 9.73
C LYS A 157 3.72 26.76 11.04
N ARG A 158 3.46 25.50 11.36
CA ARG A 158 2.83 25.16 12.64
C ARG A 158 3.75 25.39 13.80
N LEU A 159 5.05 25.19 13.62
CA LEU A 159 6.05 25.43 14.65
C LEU A 159 6.07 26.91 15.03
N GLU A 160 5.98 27.82 14.06
CA GLU A 160 5.93 29.26 14.33
C GLU A 160 4.71 29.64 15.14
N ILE A 161 3.53 29.09 14.79
CA ILE A 161 2.30 29.38 15.51
C ILE A 161 2.40 28.90 16.95
N GLN A 162 2.94 27.72 17.18
CA GLN A 162 3.12 27.18 18.52
C GLN A 162 4.10 28.02 19.34
N ALA A 163 5.16 28.52 18.72
CA ALA A 163 6.15 29.36 19.41
C ALA A 163 5.55 30.68 19.89
N ARG A 164 4.61 31.25 19.14
CA ARG A 164 3.97 32.50 19.50
C ARG A 164 3.10 32.41 20.75
N VAL A 165 2.40 31.30 20.92
CA VAL A 165 1.48 31.13 22.02
C VAL A 165 2.16 31.26 23.38
N PRO A 166 3.29 30.59 23.66
CA PRO A 166 3.97 30.78 24.95
C PRO A 166 4.45 32.20 25.19
N SER A 167 4.90 32.87 24.14
CA SER A 167 5.35 34.27 24.26
C SER A 167 4.22 35.19 24.66
N ASP A 168 3.03 35.01 24.06
CA ASP A 168 1.87 35.81 24.36
C ASP A 168 1.40 35.63 25.81
N LEU A 169 1.47 34.40 26.31
CA LEU A 169 1.09 34.11 27.68
C LEU A 169 2.00 34.78 28.69
N GLN A 170 3.24 34.99 28.36
CA GLN A 170 4.21 35.61 29.25
C GLN A 170 4.07 37.14 29.32
N SER A 171 3.55 37.72 28.28
CA SER A 171 3.38 39.18 28.28
C SER A 171 2.10 39.58 28.95
#